data_53c6565e02ee1ebf805928a68cc785eb
#
_entry.id   53c6565e02ee1ebf805928a68cc785eb
#
_cell.length_a   1.000
_cell.length_b   1.000
_cell.length_c   1.000
_cell.angle_alpha   90.00
_cell.angle_beta   90.00
_cell.angle_gamma   90.00
#
_symmetry.space_group_name_H-M   'P 1'
#
loop_
_entity.id
_entity.type
_entity.pdbx_description
1 polymer ?
#
loop_
_entity_poly.entity_id
_entity_poly.type
_entity_poly.pdbx_seq_one_letter_code
_entity_poly.pdbx_strand_id
1 'polypeptide(L)'
;MSPSDVTEPALAFDDVSVVRGGRLVWSEGTFAVPAGGIVAVIGTSGSGKTTLLHAVLGIIPTASGEIRVLGERPGAATGLIGYVPQNYAAAAGTAIRACDAVLLGLTGNRWGFGRASAEQRRRVEEIITAVDATEFAGRRLSQLSGGQRQRIAIAEALVSRPRLLILDEPLTSLDVRNQRSIVSLLARIRDEFGVTSVVVAHDLNPLLGILDGAIYLLDGHAHFDTMDEVVDETLLTHLYGTSIQVVHTPQGELYMRSV
;
A
#
# COMPACT_ATOMS: atom_id res chain seq x y z
N MET A 1 9.64 9.70 32.36
CA MET A 1 9.03 9.50 31.03
C MET A 1 8.35 10.78 30.62
N SER A 2 8.93 11.53 29.71
CA SER A 2 8.34 12.78 29.19
C SER A 2 7.17 12.44 28.24
N PRO A 3 6.08 13.24 28.22
CA PRO A 3 4.90 12.97 27.41
C PRO A 3 5.02 13.42 25.94
N SER A 4 6.18 13.27 25.30
CA SER A 4 6.47 13.87 23.98
C SER A 4 6.89 12.89 22.89
N ASP A 5 6.65 11.57 23.04
CA ASP A 5 6.97 10.56 22.00
C ASP A 5 5.72 9.80 21.49
N VAL A 6 4.59 10.48 21.38
CA VAL A 6 3.46 9.93 20.58
C VAL A 6 3.75 10.31 19.14
N THR A 7 4.45 9.44 18.42
CA THR A 7 4.62 9.58 16.98
C THR A 7 3.22 9.64 16.35
N GLU A 8 2.94 10.71 15.59
CA GLU A 8 1.64 10.91 14.93
C GLU A 8 1.30 9.70 14.05
N PRO A 9 0.08 9.12 14.17
CA PRO A 9 -0.29 7.95 13.39
C PRO A 9 -0.29 8.27 11.88
N ALA A 10 0.05 7.28 11.07
CA ALA A 10 -0.01 7.43 9.62
C ALA A 10 -1.44 7.59 9.12
N LEU A 11 -2.38 6.85 9.74
CA LEU A 11 -3.82 6.97 9.51
C LEU A 11 -4.53 7.02 10.86
N ALA A 12 -5.55 7.87 10.98
CA ALA A 12 -6.49 7.85 12.11
C ALA A 12 -7.91 7.93 11.58
N PHE A 13 -8.77 7.10 12.14
CA PHE A 13 -10.20 7.01 11.85
C PHE A 13 -10.96 7.26 13.14
N ASP A 14 -11.97 8.13 13.10
CA ASP A 14 -12.83 8.48 14.24
C ASP A 14 -14.28 8.40 13.81
N ASP A 15 -14.98 7.33 14.23
CA ASP A 15 -16.38 7.00 13.93
C ASP A 15 -16.74 7.10 12.44
N VAL A 16 -15.83 6.61 11.59
CA VAL A 16 -15.94 6.78 10.14
C VAL A 16 -16.92 5.80 9.52
N SER A 17 -17.84 6.33 8.72
CA SER A 17 -18.71 5.53 7.86
C SER A 17 -18.58 5.98 6.40
N VAL A 18 -18.67 5.03 5.48
CA VAL A 18 -18.55 5.30 4.04
C VAL A 18 -19.72 4.72 3.27
N VAL A 19 -20.32 5.56 2.42
CA VAL A 19 -21.44 5.23 1.53
C VAL A 19 -20.97 5.34 0.09
N ARG A 20 -21.33 4.37 -0.74
CA ARG A 20 -21.06 4.40 -2.19
C ARG A 20 -22.32 4.00 -2.96
N GLY A 21 -22.72 4.84 -3.91
CA GLY A 21 -23.94 4.59 -4.69
C GLY A 21 -25.20 4.45 -3.84
N GLY A 22 -25.31 5.18 -2.74
CA GLY A 22 -26.45 5.14 -1.81
C GLY A 22 -26.47 3.91 -0.88
N ARG A 23 -25.44 3.05 -0.90
CA ARG A 23 -25.33 1.90 -0.01
C ARG A 23 -24.19 2.12 0.99
N LEU A 24 -24.45 1.79 2.26
CA LEU A 24 -23.43 1.73 3.29
C LEU A 24 -22.43 0.62 2.90
N VAL A 25 -21.15 0.98 2.87
CA VAL A 25 -20.07 0.05 2.56
C VAL A 25 -19.49 -0.53 3.85
N TRP A 26 -19.17 0.36 4.80
CA TRP A 26 -18.77 0.02 6.17
C TRP A 26 -18.98 1.22 7.07
N SER A 27 -19.08 0.99 8.39
CA SER A 27 -19.37 1.98 9.43
C SER A 27 -18.49 1.80 10.65
N GLU A 28 -18.55 2.80 11.54
CA GLU A 28 -18.01 2.78 12.91
C GLU A 28 -16.49 2.47 12.96
N GLY A 29 -15.75 2.83 11.90
CA GLY A 29 -14.30 2.68 11.92
C GLY A 29 -13.67 3.67 12.90
N THR A 30 -13.14 3.16 14.02
CA THR A 30 -12.42 3.96 15.03
C THR A 30 -11.13 3.24 15.39
N PHE A 31 -10.01 3.67 14.80
CA PHE A 31 -8.70 3.09 15.02
C PHE A 31 -7.60 4.03 14.53
N ALA A 32 -6.35 3.74 14.92
CA ALA A 32 -5.17 4.44 14.44
C ALA A 32 -4.11 3.45 13.97
N VAL A 33 -3.52 3.72 12.80
CA VAL A 33 -2.42 2.96 12.22
C VAL A 33 -1.11 3.66 12.55
N PRO A 34 -0.19 3.03 13.27
CA PRO A 34 1.11 3.62 13.60
C PRO A 34 1.92 3.96 12.34
N ALA A 35 2.77 4.98 12.43
CA ALA A 35 3.71 5.32 11.36
C ALA A 35 4.92 4.36 11.37
N GLY A 36 5.54 4.18 10.19
CA GLY A 36 6.80 3.43 10.02
C GLY A 36 6.63 1.93 9.80
N GLY A 37 5.40 1.39 9.84
CA GLY A 37 5.12 -0.03 9.65
C GLY A 37 4.60 -0.40 8.25
N ILE A 38 4.40 -1.69 8.03
CA ILE A 38 3.73 -2.26 6.87
C ILE A 38 2.41 -2.88 7.34
N VAL A 39 1.29 -2.37 6.83
CA VAL A 39 -0.05 -2.78 7.25
C VAL A 39 -0.81 -3.35 6.04
N ALA A 40 -1.42 -4.51 6.22
CA ALA A 40 -2.31 -5.08 5.21
C ALA A 40 -3.72 -4.46 5.29
N VAL A 41 -4.43 -4.42 4.16
CA VAL A 41 -5.89 -4.22 4.11
C VAL A 41 -6.53 -5.48 3.58
N ILE A 42 -7.33 -6.14 4.42
CA ILE A 42 -7.91 -7.45 4.15
C ILE A 42 -9.44 -7.46 4.29
N GLY A 43 -10.07 -8.44 3.70
CA GLY A 43 -11.51 -8.63 3.71
C GLY A 43 -11.96 -9.36 2.45
N THR A 44 -13.17 -9.87 2.44
CA THR A 44 -13.75 -10.56 1.29
C THR A 44 -13.81 -9.68 0.03
N SER A 45 -13.99 -10.29 -1.13
CA SER A 45 -14.24 -9.53 -2.37
C SER A 45 -15.52 -8.72 -2.22
N GLY A 46 -15.45 -7.43 -2.54
CA GLY A 46 -16.58 -6.52 -2.39
C GLY A 46 -16.77 -5.91 -0.98
N SER A 47 -15.94 -6.26 0.02
CA SER A 47 -16.04 -5.68 1.38
C SER A 47 -15.76 -4.18 1.46
N GLY A 48 -15.20 -3.57 0.41
CA GLY A 48 -14.94 -2.13 0.39
C GLY A 48 -13.47 -1.73 0.57
N LYS A 49 -12.49 -2.63 0.42
CA LYS A 49 -11.04 -2.33 0.51
C LYS A 49 -10.62 -1.16 -0.38
N THR A 50 -10.95 -1.19 -1.66
CA THR A 50 -10.68 -0.09 -2.60
C THR A 50 -11.43 1.18 -2.21
N THR A 51 -12.63 1.05 -1.62
CA THR A 51 -13.42 2.20 -1.11
C THR A 51 -12.71 2.84 0.08
N LEU A 52 -12.14 2.04 0.98
CA LEU A 52 -11.31 2.53 2.09
C LEU A 52 -10.09 3.29 1.55
N LEU A 53 -9.35 2.72 0.59
CA LEU A 53 -8.23 3.43 -0.04
C LEU A 53 -8.66 4.75 -0.67
N HIS A 54 -9.79 4.78 -1.38
CA HIS A 54 -10.30 6.00 -2.00
C HIS A 54 -10.72 7.06 -0.96
N ALA A 55 -11.23 6.65 0.20
CA ALA A 55 -11.52 7.58 1.31
C ALA A 55 -10.22 8.15 1.90
N VAL A 56 -9.21 7.31 2.14
CA VAL A 56 -7.88 7.73 2.61
C VAL A 56 -7.19 8.69 1.62
N LEU A 57 -7.31 8.43 0.32
CA LEU A 57 -6.78 9.30 -0.73
C LEU A 57 -7.59 10.60 -0.94
N GLY A 58 -8.77 10.74 -0.28
CA GLY A 58 -9.66 11.88 -0.46
C GLY A 58 -10.39 11.90 -1.80
N ILE A 59 -10.45 10.76 -2.51
CA ILE A 59 -11.17 10.60 -3.79
C ILE A 59 -12.68 10.53 -3.53
N ILE A 60 -13.09 9.92 -2.42
CA ILE A 60 -14.48 9.87 -1.98
C ILE A 60 -14.61 10.46 -0.56
N PRO A 61 -15.71 11.17 -0.26
CA PRO A 61 -15.95 11.68 1.08
C PRO A 61 -16.40 10.56 2.03
N THR A 62 -16.19 10.78 3.33
CA THR A 62 -16.86 10.02 4.40
C THR A 62 -18.34 10.43 4.49
N ALA A 63 -19.20 9.51 4.90
CA ALA A 63 -20.61 9.81 5.20
C ALA A 63 -20.77 10.37 6.63
N SER A 64 -19.97 9.87 7.58
CA SER A 64 -19.83 10.40 8.94
C SER A 64 -18.39 10.19 9.42
N GLY A 65 -18.04 10.82 10.53
CA GLY A 65 -16.73 10.71 11.15
C GLY A 65 -15.62 11.44 10.40
N GLU A 66 -14.40 11.30 10.89
CA GLU A 66 -13.22 11.96 10.33
C GLU A 66 -12.08 10.98 10.07
N ILE A 67 -11.46 11.08 8.88
CA ILE A 67 -10.19 10.42 8.58
C ILE A 67 -9.09 11.49 8.64
N ARG A 68 -7.96 11.13 9.27
CA ARG A 68 -6.71 11.88 9.18
C ARG A 68 -5.62 11.01 8.55
N VAL A 69 -4.88 11.59 7.62
CA VAL A 69 -3.78 10.96 6.92
C VAL A 69 -2.54 11.79 7.18
N LEU A 70 -1.58 11.24 7.92
CA LEU A 70 -0.39 11.98 8.40
C LEU A 70 -0.75 13.29 9.13
N GLY A 71 -1.85 13.25 9.93
CA GLY A 71 -2.39 14.40 10.66
C GLY A 71 -3.30 15.33 9.85
N GLU A 72 -3.28 15.24 8.54
CA GLU A 72 -4.04 16.11 7.64
C GLU A 72 -5.35 15.47 7.18
N ARG A 73 -6.26 16.26 6.64
CA ARG A 73 -7.47 15.74 5.98
C ARG A 73 -7.12 14.97 4.71
N PRO A 74 -7.90 13.93 4.35
CA PRO A 74 -7.74 13.25 3.07
C PRO A 74 -7.68 14.23 1.89
N GLY A 75 -6.73 14.02 0.98
CA GLY A 75 -6.48 14.92 -0.15
C GLY A 75 -5.56 16.10 0.13
N ALA A 76 -5.39 16.56 1.37
CA ALA A 76 -4.44 17.63 1.71
C ALA A 76 -2.98 17.13 1.72
N ALA A 77 -2.75 15.89 2.12
CA ALA A 77 -1.43 15.26 2.21
C ALA A 77 -0.96 14.63 0.88
N THR A 78 -1.55 14.94 -0.28
CA THR A 78 -1.27 14.27 -1.57
C THR A 78 0.20 14.25 -1.95
N GLY A 79 0.97 15.30 -1.61
CA GLY A 79 2.41 15.35 -1.85
C GLY A 79 3.25 14.40 -0.97
N LEU A 80 2.66 13.85 0.09
CA LEU A 80 3.30 12.93 1.04
C LEU A 80 2.81 11.49 0.88
N ILE A 81 1.94 11.24 -0.09
CA ILE A 81 1.38 9.90 -0.36
C ILE A 81 1.86 9.42 -1.72
N GLY A 82 2.46 8.23 -1.76
CA GLY A 82 2.71 7.46 -2.97
C GLY A 82 1.58 6.45 -3.18
N TYR A 83 1.02 6.36 -4.39
CA TYR A 83 -0.03 5.40 -4.69
C TYR A 83 0.32 4.52 -5.88
N VAL A 84 0.23 3.22 -5.69
CA VAL A 84 0.42 2.19 -6.74
C VAL A 84 -0.93 1.53 -7.00
N PRO A 85 -1.60 1.84 -8.12
CA PRO A 85 -2.89 1.24 -8.45
C PRO A 85 -2.76 -0.21 -8.93
N GLN A 86 -3.80 -1.02 -8.73
CA GLN A 86 -3.88 -2.41 -9.17
C GLN A 86 -3.54 -2.60 -10.65
N ASN A 87 -4.02 -1.72 -11.52
CA ASN A 87 -3.81 -1.77 -12.97
C ASN A 87 -2.81 -0.72 -13.44
N TYR A 88 -1.64 -0.65 -12.82
CA TYR A 88 -0.60 0.32 -13.16
C TYR A 88 -0.24 0.35 -14.65
N ALA A 89 -0.09 -0.81 -15.29
CA ALA A 89 0.27 -0.90 -16.70
C ALA A 89 -0.76 -0.25 -17.65
N ALA A 90 -2.03 -0.27 -17.30
CA ALA A 90 -3.08 0.38 -18.07
C ALA A 90 -3.09 1.90 -17.84
N ALA A 91 -2.75 2.34 -16.64
CA ALA A 91 -2.75 3.75 -16.26
C ALA A 91 -1.53 4.51 -16.82
N ALA A 92 -0.33 3.92 -16.77
CA ALA A 92 0.92 4.59 -17.11
C ALA A 92 1.21 4.74 -18.62
N GLY A 93 0.44 4.07 -19.48
CA GLY A 93 0.74 4.01 -20.92
C GLY A 93 1.92 3.10 -21.25
N THR A 94 1.78 2.28 -22.30
CA THR A 94 2.74 1.21 -22.61
C THR A 94 3.98 1.68 -23.38
N ALA A 95 3.95 2.87 -23.97
CA ALA A 95 5.01 3.41 -24.84
C ALA A 95 6.11 4.17 -24.11
N ILE A 96 5.87 4.59 -22.86
CA ILE A 96 6.81 5.35 -22.04
C ILE A 96 7.99 4.46 -21.58
N ARG A 97 9.19 5.04 -21.44
CA ARG A 97 10.32 4.35 -20.83
C ARG A 97 10.16 4.29 -19.30
N ALA A 98 10.72 3.26 -18.70
CA ALA A 98 10.65 3.08 -17.25
C ALA A 98 11.21 4.28 -16.46
N CYS A 99 12.38 4.81 -16.83
CA CYS A 99 12.95 6.00 -16.18
C CYS A 99 12.08 7.26 -16.38
N ASP A 100 11.42 7.40 -17.53
CA ASP A 100 10.53 8.52 -17.79
C ASP A 100 9.23 8.42 -16.99
N ALA A 101 8.72 7.20 -16.77
CA ALA A 101 7.59 6.95 -15.87
C ALA A 101 7.92 7.36 -14.43
N VAL A 102 9.09 6.94 -13.91
CA VAL A 102 9.53 7.36 -12.57
C VAL A 102 9.70 8.89 -12.49
N LEU A 103 10.20 9.54 -13.55
CA LEU A 103 10.30 11.00 -13.59
C LEU A 103 8.94 11.69 -13.52
N LEU A 104 7.89 11.10 -14.11
CA LEU A 104 6.52 11.63 -14.00
C LEU A 104 6.02 11.67 -12.57
N GLY A 105 6.42 10.76 -11.70
CA GLY A 105 6.13 10.80 -10.27
C GLY A 105 6.61 12.08 -9.57
N LEU A 106 7.66 12.76 -10.12
CA LEU A 106 8.13 14.07 -9.64
C LEU A 106 7.48 15.25 -10.34
N THR A 107 7.03 15.08 -11.57
CA THR A 107 6.67 16.22 -12.46
C THR A 107 5.22 16.20 -12.91
N GLY A 108 4.50 15.09 -12.68
CA GLY A 108 3.14 14.88 -13.19
C GLY A 108 2.10 15.90 -12.70
N ASN A 109 2.37 16.62 -11.62
CA ASN A 109 1.54 17.69 -11.08
C ASN A 109 1.92 19.09 -11.62
N ARG A 110 2.92 19.19 -12.52
CA ARG A 110 3.39 20.45 -13.08
C ARG A 110 3.04 20.56 -14.56
N TRP A 111 2.34 21.61 -14.92
CA TRP A 111 2.12 21.97 -16.31
C TRP A 111 3.36 22.66 -16.86
N GLY A 112 3.90 22.19 -17.99
CA GLY A 112 5.00 22.86 -18.70
C GLY A 112 5.89 21.90 -19.50
N PHE A 113 6.58 22.41 -20.53
CA PHE A 113 7.53 21.70 -21.39
C PHE A 113 8.98 21.85 -20.89
N GLY A 114 9.20 21.77 -19.57
CA GLY A 114 10.54 21.89 -18.98
C GLY A 114 11.35 20.60 -19.11
N ARG A 115 12.69 20.71 -19.39
CA ARG A 115 13.61 19.59 -19.21
C ARG A 115 13.76 19.27 -17.73
N ALA A 116 13.84 17.99 -17.37
CA ALA A 116 14.16 17.59 -16.01
C ALA A 116 15.48 18.22 -15.54
N SER A 117 15.51 18.75 -14.32
CA SER A 117 16.73 19.26 -13.70
C SER A 117 17.75 18.14 -13.45
N ALA A 118 19.02 18.51 -13.23
CA ALA A 118 20.05 17.55 -12.85
C ALA A 118 19.69 16.83 -11.52
N GLU A 119 19.11 17.55 -10.58
CA GLU A 119 18.66 17.02 -9.29
C GLU A 119 17.52 16.01 -9.47
N GLN A 120 16.51 16.31 -10.30
CA GLN A 120 15.43 15.38 -10.61
C GLN A 120 15.94 14.09 -11.24
N ARG A 121 16.88 14.19 -12.19
CA ARG A 121 17.49 13.01 -12.82
C ARG A 121 18.25 12.15 -11.81
N ARG A 122 19.08 12.79 -10.97
CA ARG A 122 19.79 12.09 -9.89
C ARG A 122 18.82 11.38 -8.97
N ARG A 123 17.72 12.04 -8.57
CA ARG A 123 16.69 11.42 -7.72
C ARG A 123 16.03 10.21 -8.39
N VAL A 124 15.74 10.29 -9.68
CA VAL A 124 15.21 9.14 -10.46
C VAL A 124 16.22 7.99 -10.47
N GLU A 125 17.52 8.25 -10.70
CA GLU A 125 18.57 7.24 -10.70
C GLU A 125 18.71 6.57 -9.32
N GLU A 126 18.69 7.35 -8.23
CA GLU A 126 18.72 6.85 -6.85
C GLU A 126 17.56 5.87 -6.59
N ILE A 127 16.33 6.24 -6.94
CA ILE A 127 15.16 5.40 -6.71
C ILE A 127 15.15 4.17 -7.63
N ILE A 128 15.53 4.31 -8.90
CA ILE A 128 15.65 3.18 -9.83
C ILE A 128 16.65 2.15 -9.28
N THR A 129 17.74 2.60 -8.68
CA THR A 129 18.72 1.74 -8.03
C THR A 129 18.13 1.07 -6.78
N ALA A 130 17.44 1.84 -5.94
CA ALA A 130 16.82 1.32 -4.70
C ALA A 130 15.77 0.24 -4.96
N VAL A 131 15.07 0.28 -6.10
CA VAL A 131 14.10 -0.77 -6.47
C VAL A 131 14.69 -1.87 -7.36
N ASP A 132 16.01 -1.95 -7.56
CA ASP A 132 16.73 -2.89 -8.42
C ASP A 132 16.21 -2.87 -9.87
N ALA A 133 16.02 -1.68 -10.45
CA ALA A 133 15.47 -1.49 -11.79
C ALA A 133 16.46 -0.96 -12.83
N THR A 134 17.73 -0.80 -12.47
CA THR A 134 18.78 -0.17 -13.30
C THR A 134 18.94 -0.83 -14.66
N GLU A 135 18.92 -2.17 -14.72
CA GLU A 135 19.14 -2.93 -15.98
C GLU A 135 18.04 -2.71 -17.03
N PHE A 136 16.84 -2.33 -16.62
CA PHE A 136 15.71 -2.16 -17.53
C PHE A 136 15.11 -0.74 -17.51
N ALA A 137 15.74 0.21 -16.83
CA ALA A 137 15.28 1.60 -16.73
C ALA A 137 15.08 2.29 -18.09
N GLY A 138 15.89 1.95 -19.08
CA GLY A 138 15.80 2.48 -20.45
C GLY A 138 14.76 1.80 -21.34
N ARG A 139 14.17 0.66 -20.91
CA ARG A 139 13.19 -0.10 -21.70
C ARG A 139 11.80 0.54 -21.59
N ARG A 140 10.95 0.30 -22.59
CA ARG A 140 9.54 0.70 -22.53
C ARG A 140 8.77 -0.18 -21.56
N LEU A 141 7.74 0.36 -20.87
CA LEU A 141 6.91 -0.41 -19.94
C LEU A 141 6.28 -1.64 -20.60
N SER A 142 5.93 -1.57 -21.89
CA SER A 142 5.41 -2.71 -22.66
C SER A 142 6.42 -3.88 -22.81
N GLN A 143 7.70 -3.63 -22.64
CA GLN A 143 8.77 -4.63 -22.79
C GLN A 143 9.18 -5.27 -21.45
N LEU A 144 8.59 -4.81 -20.35
CA LEU A 144 8.91 -5.27 -19.01
C LEU A 144 8.03 -6.47 -18.61
N SER A 145 8.59 -7.37 -17.81
CA SER A 145 7.80 -8.41 -17.13
C SER A 145 6.85 -7.80 -16.07
N GLY A 146 5.90 -8.57 -15.55
CA GLY A 146 4.99 -8.13 -14.48
C GLY A 146 5.74 -7.60 -13.26
N GLY A 147 6.71 -8.38 -12.75
CA GLY A 147 7.53 -7.98 -11.61
C GLY A 147 8.40 -6.75 -11.88
N GLN A 148 8.95 -6.61 -13.10
CA GLN A 148 9.69 -5.41 -13.49
C GLN A 148 8.79 -4.18 -13.54
N ARG A 149 7.59 -4.29 -14.10
CA ARG A 149 6.59 -3.19 -14.10
C ARG A 149 6.20 -2.81 -12.68
N GLN A 150 6.01 -3.79 -11.80
CA GLN A 150 5.68 -3.53 -10.40
C GLN A 150 6.77 -2.74 -9.68
N ARG A 151 8.05 -3.07 -9.92
CA ARG A 151 9.18 -2.28 -9.38
C ARG A 151 9.17 -0.85 -9.88
N ILE A 152 8.87 -0.61 -11.16
CA ILE A 152 8.76 0.75 -11.71
C ILE A 152 7.57 1.50 -11.10
N ALA A 153 6.42 0.85 -10.90
CA ALA A 153 5.27 1.46 -10.23
C ALA A 153 5.61 1.92 -8.80
N ILE A 154 6.32 1.07 -8.06
CA ILE A 154 6.81 1.41 -6.71
C ILE A 154 7.82 2.56 -6.79
N ALA A 155 8.75 2.55 -7.74
CA ALA A 155 9.72 3.62 -7.94
C ALA A 155 9.05 4.97 -8.24
N GLU A 156 8.03 4.98 -9.12
CA GLU A 156 7.24 6.17 -9.45
C GLU A 156 6.55 6.74 -8.21
N ALA A 157 5.98 5.87 -7.36
CA ALA A 157 5.34 6.29 -6.13
C ALA A 157 6.34 6.80 -5.06
N LEU A 158 7.57 6.26 -5.03
CA LEU A 158 8.60 6.61 -4.04
C LEU A 158 9.41 7.85 -4.39
N VAL A 159 9.49 8.23 -5.66
CA VAL A 159 10.41 9.27 -6.13
C VAL A 159 10.12 10.65 -5.52
N SER A 160 8.85 10.91 -5.15
CA SER A 160 8.41 12.13 -4.45
C SER A 160 8.74 12.17 -2.95
N ARG A 161 9.39 11.14 -2.40
CA ARG A 161 9.66 10.96 -0.95
C ARG A 161 8.38 10.94 -0.10
N PRO A 162 7.45 10.04 -0.38
CA PRO A 162 6.24 9.94 0.41
C PRO A 162 6.55 9.50 1.85
N ARG A 163 5.68 9.85 2.79
CA ARG A 163 5.66 9.30 4.15
C ARG A 163 4.70 8.11 4.27
N LEU A 164 3.75 8.02 3.34
CA LEU A 164 2.78 6.92 3.23
C LEU A 164 2.79 6.36 1.81
N LEU A 165 2.97 5.06 1.66
CA LEU A 165 2.88 4.33 0.41
C LEU A 165 1.66 3.43 0.44
N ILE A 166 0.75 3.61 -0.50
CA ILE A 166 -0.46 2.80 -0.65
C ILE A 166 -0.31 1.94 -1.89
N LEU A 167 -0.47 0.62 -1.73
CA LEU A 167 -0.35 -0.35 -2.81
C LEU A 167 -1.65 -1.16 -2.92
N ASP A 168 -2.31 -1.06 -4.06
CA ASP A 168 -3.55 -1.79 -4.33
C ASP A 168 -3.22 -3.09 -5.07
N GLU A 169 -3.25 -4.21 -4.34
CA GLU A 169 -2.96 -5.57 -4.82
C GLU A 169 -1.62 -5.73 -5.57
N PRO A 170 -0.49 -5.31 -4.98
CA PRO A 170 0.79 -5.25 -5.67
C PRO A 170 1.38 -6.61 -6.05
N LEU A 171 0.88 -7.71 -5.49
CA LEU A 171 1.37 -9.07 -5.72
C LEU A 171 0.50 -9.87 -6.70
N THR A 172 -0.66 -9.32 -7.09
CA THR A 172 -1.60 -10.00 -7.99
C THR A 172 -0.96 -10.24 -9.37
N SER A 173 -1.17 -11.42 -9.93
CA SER A 173 -0.63 -11.85 -11.22
C SER A 173 0.91 -11.98 -11.29
N LEU A 174 1.60 -11.98 -10.16
CA LEU A 174 3.02 -12.28 -10.08
C LEU A 174 3.25 -13.75 -9.71
N ASP A 175 4.28 -14.36 -10.29
CA ASP A 175 4.76 -15.66 -9.83
C ASP A 175 5.41 -15.58 -8.44
N VAL A 176 5.57 -16.70 -7.76
CA VAL A 176 6.09 -16.80 -6.38
C VAL A 176 7.45 -16.13 -6.22
N ARG A 177 8.34 -16.22 -7.22
CA ARG A 177 9.66 -15.59 -7.18
C ARG A 177 9.55 -14.07 -7.20
N ASN A 178 8.72 -13.53 -8.10
CA ASN A 178 8.49 -12.10 -8.20
C ASN A 178 7.74 -11.58 -6.96
N GLN A 179 6.76 -12.33 -6.41
CA GLN A 179 6.10 -11.95 -5.16
C GLN A 179 7.10 -11.79 -4.01
N ARG A 180 7.95 -12.80 -3.77
CA ARG A 180 9.01 -12.72 -2.74
C ARG A 180 9.94 -11.53 -2.94
N SER A 181 10.27 -11.25 -4.20
CA SER A 181 11.14 -10.13 -4.58
C SER A 181 10.51 -8.76 -4.27
N ILE A 182 9.19 -8.60 -4.50
CA ILE A 182 8.45 -7.38 -4.13
C ILE A 182 8.29 -7.28 -2.61
N VAL A 183 7.99 -8.37 -1.91
CA VAL A 183 7.90 -8.40 -0.44
C VAL A 183 9.22 -7.95 0.20
N SER A 184 10.35 -8.49 -0.24
CA SER A 184 11.68 -8.07 0.22
C SER A 184 11.97 -6.60 -0.09
N LEU A 185 11.49 -6.09 -1.23
CA LEU A 185 11.59 -4.68 -1.59
C LEU A 185 10.79 -3.79 -0.62
N LEU A 186 9.55 -4.18 -0.27
CA LEU A 186 8.72 -3.44 0.67
C LEU A 186 9.35 -3.36 2.06
N ALA A 187 9.92 -4.48 2.55
CA ALA A 187 10.66 -4.49 3.81
C ALA A 187 11.85 -3.51 3.77
N ARG A 188 12.65 -3.53 2.70
CA ARG A 188 13.76 -2.58 2.50
C ARG A 188 13.30 -1.13 2.46
N ILE A 189 12.19 -0.84 1.78
CA ILE A 189 11.62 0.52 1.71
C ILE A 189 11.24 1.02 3.10
N ARG A 190 10.60 0.17 3.93
CA ARG A 190 10.34 0.50 5.34
C ARG A 190 11.62 0.82 6.09
N ASP A 191 12.62 -0.05 6.01
CA ASP A 191 13.83 0.03 6.82
C ASP A 191 14.76 1.17 6.40
N GLU A 192 14.89 1.44 5.08
CA GLU A 192 15.81 2.44 4.55
C GLU A 192 15.18 3.84 4.44
N PHE A 193 13.88 3.93 4.16
CA PHE A 193 13.21 5.22 3.91
C PHE A 193 12.23 5.62 5.02
N GLY A 194 11.95 4.74 5.99
CA GLY A 194 11.01 5.01 7.08
C GLY A 194 9.57 5.24 6.61
N VAL A 195 9.20 4.71 5.44
CA VAL A 195 7.89 4.91 4.82
C VAL A 195 6.89 3.92 5.39
N THR A 196 5.75 4.43 5.87
CA THR A 196 4.60 3.58 6.20
C THR A 196 4.00 3.01 4.93
N SER A 197 3.76 1.70 4.88
CA SER A 197 3.14 1.06 3.72
C SER A 197 1.78 0.46 4.07
N VAL A 198 0.76 0.75 3.26
CA VAL A 198 -0.58 0.14 3.33
C VAL A 198 -0.78 -0.71 2.08
N VAL A 199 -0.93 -2.01 2.25
CA VAL A 199 -0.96 -3.00 1.17
C VAL A 199 -2.31 -3.71 1.13
N VAL A 200 -3.11 -3.50 0.10
CA VAL A 200 -4.29 -4.35 -0.12
C VAL A 200 -3.83 -5.71 -0.60
N ALA A 201 -4.25 -6.76 0.09
CA ALA A 201 -3.90 -8.13 -0.24
C ALA A 201 -5.12 -9.06 -0.19
N HIS A 202 -5.18 -10.02 -1.11
CA HIS A 202 -6.14 -11.13 -1.07
C HIS A 202 -5.56 -12.34 -0.33
N ASP A 203 -4.26 -12.55 -0.43
CA ASP A 203 -3.51 -13.58 0.27
C ASP A 203 -2.45 -12.92 1.13
N LEU A 204 -2.51 -13.12 2.44
CA LEU A 204 -1.55 -12.60 3.40
C LEU A 204 -0.26 -13.43 3.47
N ASN A 205 -0.29 -14.71 3.07
CA ASN A 205 0.85 -15.62 3.24
C ASN A 205 2.19 -15.03 2.76
N PRO A 206 2.29 -14.40 1.58
CA PRO A 206 3.55 -13.83 1.14
C PRO A 206 4.05 -12.67 2.01
N LEU A 207 3.14 -12.00 2.72
CA LEU A 207 3.39 -10.76 3.46
C LEU A 207 3.59 -10.98 4.96
N LEU A 208 3.14 -12.13 5.53
CA LEU A 208 3.09 -12.37 6.98
C LEU A 208 4.39 -12.01 7.70
N GLY A 209 5.55 -12.31 7.11
CA GLY A 209 6.85 -12.04 7.72
C GLY A 209 7.28 -10.58 7.78
N ILE A 210 6.52 -9.67 7.16
CA ILE A 210 6.87 -8.23 7.12
C ILE A 210 5.77 -7.31 7.64
N LEU A 211 4.57 -7.86 7.95
CA LEU A 211 3.42 -7.08 8.41
C LEU A 211 3.53 -6.77 9.90
N ASP A 212 3.20 -5.54 10.26
CA ASP A 212 3.09 -5.07 11.65
C ASP A 212 1.63 -5.11 12.15
N GLY A 213 0.65 -5.10 11.23
CA GLY A 213 -0.78 -5.16 11.56
C GLY A 213 -1.64 -5.27 10.31
N ALA A 214 -2.96 -5.32 10.50
CA ALA A 214 -3.91 -5.29 9.39
C ALA A 214 -5.15 -4.45 9.70
N ILE A 215 -5.60 -3.71 8.70
CA ILE A 215 -6.95 -3.16 8.64
C ILE A 215 -7.83 -4.24 8.03
N TYR A 216 -8.91 -4.63 8.68
CA TYR A 216 -9.83 -5.61 8.14
C TYR A 216 -11.27 -5.13 8.12
N LEU A 217 -11.96 -5.52 7.05
CA LEU A 217 -13.36 -5.17 6.82
C LEU A 217 -14.21 -6.42 7.04
N LEU A 218 -14.93 -6.44 8.17
CA LEU A 218 -15.70 -7.58 8.64
C LEU A 218 -17.10 -7.11 9.03
N ASP A 219 -18.14 -7.81 8.59
CA ASP A 219 -19.56 -7.54 8.92
C ASP A 219 -20.01 -6.10 8.72
N GLY A 220 -19.38 -5.40 7.77
CA GLY A 220 -19.69 -4.00 7.48
C GLY A 220 -19.01 -3.01 8.41
N HIS A 221 -18.01 -3.43 9.18
CA HIS A 221 -17.20 -2.58 10.06
C HIS A 221 -15.73 -2.60 9.65
N ALA A 222 -15.01 -1.52 9.94
CA ALA A 222 -13.58 -1.40 9.70
C ALA A 222 -12.82 -1.44 11.03
N HIS A 223 -11.84 -2.31 11.14
CA HIS A 223 -11.02 -2.54 12.32
C HIS A 223 -9.54 -2.48 11.96
N PHE A 224 -8.69 -2.26 12.96
CA PHE A 224 -7.24 -2.40 12.86
C PHE A 224 -6.73 -3.10 14.11
N ASP A 225 -5.93 -4.13 13.91
CA ASP A 225 -5.24 -4.84 14.98
C ASP A 225 -3.78 -5.14 14.57
N THR A 226 -2.95 -5.43 15.58
CA THR A 226 -1.58 -5.90 15.37
C THR A 226 -1.57 -7.30 14.75
N MET A 227 -0.48 -7.71 14.12
CA MET A 227 -0.44 -9.05 13.50
C MET A 227 -0.64 -10.17 14.51
N ASP A 228 -0.19 -10.00 15.76
CA ASP A 228 -0.39 -11.01 16.82
C ASP A 228 -1.88 -11.24 17.14
N GLU A 229 -2.70 -10.19 16.99
CA GLU A 229 -4.16 -10.24 17.21
C GLU A 229 -4.89 -10.70 15.94
N VAL A 230 -4.45 -10.27 14.76
CA VAL A 230 -5.06 -10.64 13.46
C VAL A 230 -4.86 -12.13 13.15
N VAL A 231 -3.72 -12.73 13.58
CA VAL A 231 -3.39 -14.14 13.34
C VAL A 231 -4.16 -15.05 14.34
N ASP A 232 -5.46 -14.84 14.45
CA ASP A 232 -6.40 -15.68 15.18
C ASP A 232 -7.22 -16.52 14.19
N GLU A 233 -7.27 -17.85 14.40
CA GLU A 233 -7.97 -18.79 13.49
C GLU A 233 -9.48 -18.48 13.40
N THR A 234 -10.09 -18.00 14.49
CA THR A 234 -11.52 -17.67 14.54
C THR A 234 -11.79 -16.41 13.71
N LEU A 235 -11.00 -15.36 13.92
CA LEU A 235 -11.09 -14.11 13.16
C LEU A 235 -10.85 -14.36 11.68
N LEU A 236 -9.80 -15.06 11.33
CA LEU A 236 -9.45 -15.36 9.93
C LEU A 236 -10.50 -16.26 9.26
N THR A 237 -11.04 -17.28 9.97
CA THR A 237 -12.13 -18.12 9.48
C THR A 237 -13.37 -17.28 9.17
N HIS A 238 -13.73 -16.35 10.05
CA HIS A 238 -14.87 -15.46 9.86
C HIS A 238 -14.60 -14.49 8.68
N LEU A 239 -13.41 -13.91 8.63
CA LEU A 239 -13.01 -12.94 7.61
C LEU A 239 -12.97 -13.55 6.19
N TYR A 240 -12.49 -14.78 6.04
CA TYR A 240 -12.39 -15.47 4.74
C TYR A 240 -13.62 -16.31 4.39
N GLY A 241 -14.52 -16.55 5.36
CA GLY A 241 -15.71 -17.37 5.19
C GLY A 241 -15.42 -18.86 4.93
N THR A 242 -14.22 -19.32 5.27
CA THR A 242 -13.76 -20.71 5.17
C THR A 242 -12.85 -21.02 6.35
N SER A 243 -12.84 -22.28 6.81
CA SER A 243 -11.99 -22.68 7.93
C SER A 243 -10.51 -22.41 7.60
N ILE A 244 -9.86 -21.59 8.42
CA ILE A 244 -8.45 -21.24 8.31
C ILE A 244 -7.71 -21.85 9.49
N GLN A 245 -6.58 -22.48 9.20
CA GLN A 245 -5.61 -22.91 10.20
C GLN A 245 -4.35 -22.08 10.10
N VAL A 246 -3.81 -21.68 11.23
CA VAL A 246 -2.52 -21.00 11.36
C VAL A 246 -1.47 -22.03 11.74
N VAL A 247 -0.49 -22.20 10.88
CA VAL A 247 0.59 -23.20 11.06
C VAL A 247 1.90 -22.47 11.29
N HIS A 248 2.58 -22.82 12.37
CA HIS A 248 3.95 -22.40 12.62
C HIS A 248 4.91 -23.43 12.01
N THR A 249 5.79 -22.99 11.11
CA THR A 249 6.82 -23.86 10.56
C THR A 249 7.91 -24.14 11.62
N PRO A 250 8.68 -25.23 11.51
CA PRO A 250 9.82 -25.48 12.41
C PRO A 250 10.86 -24.34 12.43
N GLN A 251 10.87 -23.50 11.41
CA GLN A 251 11.72 -22.30 11.28
C GLN A 251 11.13 -21.06 11.95
N GLY A 252 9.90 -21.16 12.52
CA GLY A 252 9.19 -20.04 13.16
C GLY A 252 8.40 -19.17 12.22
N GLU A 253 8.28 -19.55 10.93
CA GLU A 253 7.46 -18.80 9.97
C GLU A 253 5.98 -19.14 10.15
N LEU A 254 5.13 -18.14 10.00
CA LEU A 254 3.67 -18.27 9.98
C LEU A 254 3.18 -18.61 8.58
N TYR A 255 2.21 -19.51 8.50
CA TYR A 255 1.51 -19.84 7.26
C TYR A 255 0.03 -20.12 7.54
N MET A 256 -0.85 -19.53 6.72
CA MET A 256 -2.30 -19.75 6.76
C MET A 256 -2.72 -20.70 5.65
N ARG A 257 -3.55 -21.69 5.98
CA ARG A 257 -4.16 -22.58 4.99
C ARG A 257 -5.66 -22.74 5.22
N SER A 258 -6.41 -22.82 4.14
CA SER A 258 -7.81 -23.29 4.21
C SER A 258 -7.87 -24.79 4.41
N VAL A 259 -8.82 -25.25 5.21
CA VAL A 259 -9.06 -26.66 5.54
C VAL A 259 -10.40 -27.11 4.97
#